data_fd27fd4bff1d69409df7d800fabac611
#
_entry.id   fd27fd4bff1d69409df7d800fabac611
#
_cell.length_a   1.000
_cell.length_b   1.000
_cell.length_c   1.000
_cell.angle_alpha   90.00
_cell.angle_beta   90.00
_cell.angle_gamma   90.00
#
_symmetry.space_group_name_H-M   'P 1'
#
loop_
_entity.id
_entity.type
_entity.pdbx_description
1 polymer ?
#
loop_
_entity_poly.entity_id
_entity_poly.type
_entity_poly.pdbx_seq_one_letter_code
_entity_poly.pdbx_strand_id
1 'polypeptide(L)'
;GKSMVSLQFITHQTDRYTYFESALMALEGGCKWIQLRMKEAPCEEVEAVALQLKPLCKEKEAILLLDDHVELAKKLEVDGVHLGKKDMPIDQARQLLGEAFIIGGTANTFEDVVQHYRAGADYLGIGPFRFTTTKKNLSPVLGLEGYAAILSQMKEANIELPVVAIGGITCEDIPAILETGVNGIALSGTILRAEDPAAETRKILNMKCIIK
;
A
#
# COMPACT_ATOMS: atom_id res chain seq x y z
N GLY A 1 12.35 -13.33 2.34
CA GLY A 1 11.80 -11.98 2.28
C GLY A 1 11.05 -11.59 3.54
N LYS A 2 10.72 -10.32 3.64
CA LYS A 2 9.95 -9.80 4.76
C LYS A 2 8.49 -10.21 4.64
N SER A 3 7.87 -10.47 5.80
CA SER A 3 6.43 -10.72 5.83
C SER A 3 5.68 -9.42 5.65
N MET A 4 4.57 -9.46 4.92
CA MET A 4 3.67 -8.32 4.78
C MET A 4 2.82 -8.21 6.06
N VAL A 5 2.59 -6.97 6.49
CA VAL A 5 1.80 -6.68 7.69
C VAL A 5 0.41 -6.17 7.32
N SER A 6 -0.50 -6.09 8.29
CA SER A 6 -1.91 -5.76 8.05
C SER A 6 -2.16 -4.29 7.69
N LEU A 7 -1.27 -3.38 8.04
CA LEU A 7 -1.43 -1.94 7.76
C LEU A 7 -0.30 -1.44 6.88
N GLN A 8 -0.65 -0.93 5.71
CA GLN A 8 0.29 -0.19 4.87
C GLN A 8 0.00 1.30 5.00
N PHE A 9 1.02 2.09 5.28
CA PHE A 9 0.90 3.54 5.24
C PHE A 9 1.47 4.07 3.94
N ILE A 10 0.67 4.87 3.23
CA ILE A 10 1.11 5.54 1.99
C ILE A 10 1.41 6.98 2.33
N THR A 11 2.64 7.44 2.05
CA THR A 11 3.07 8.79 2.40
C THR A 11 2.28 9.85 1.65
N HIS A 12 2.16 11.01 2.28
CA HIS A 12 1.48 12.16 1.69
C HIS A 12 2.05 13.44 2.30
N GLN A 13 2.02 14.52 1.54
CA GLN A 13 2.41 15.83 2.03
C GLN A 13 1.15 16.61 2.38
N THR A 14 1.15 17.23 3.55
CA THR A 14 0.05 18.08 4.01
C THR A 14 0.62 19.42 4.47
N ASP A 15 -0.24 20.33 4.92
CA ASP A 15 0.21 21.59 5.51
C ASP A 15 1.03 21.39 6.78
N ARG A 16 0.84 20.24 7.46
CA ARG A 16 1.49 19.94 8.73
C ARG A 16 2.74 19.08 8.57
N TYR A 17 2.80 18.23 7.55
CA TYR A 17 3.84 17.21 7.43
C TYR A 17 4.38 17.11 6.01
N THR A 18 5.69 16.95 5.88
CA THR A 18 6.34 16.57 4.63
C THR A 18 6.12 15.08 4.38
N TYR A 19 6.49 14.61 3.19
CA TYR A 19 6.45 13.16 2.90
C TYR A 19 7.25 12.36 3.91
N PHE A 20 8.47 12.82 4.21
CA PHE A 20 9.32 12.14 5.20
C PHE A 20 8.66 12.13 6.59
N GLU A 21 8.18 13.28 7.03
CA GLU A 21 7.51 13.39 8.34
C GLU A 21 6.28 12.50 8.43
N SER A 22 5.51 12.36 7.33
CA SER A 22 4.32 11.51 7.33
C SER A 22 4.71 10.05 7.57
N ALA A 23 5.77 9.58 6.90
CA ALA A 23 6.27 8.21 7.11
C ALA A 23 6.80 8.02 8.54
N LEU A 24 7.50 9.04 9.06
CA LEU A 24 8.05 8.98 10.42
C LEU A 24 6.94 8.83 11.45
N MET A 25 5.83 9.57 11.31
CA MET A 25 4.68 9.45 12.20
C MET A 25 4.11 8.02 12.22
N ALA A 26 3.96 7.43 11.04
CA ALA A 26 3.44 6.07 10.94
C ALA A 26 4.41 5.06 11.56
N LEU A 27 5.71 5.20 11.32
CA LEU A 27 6.72 4.32 11.91
C LEU A 27 6.75 4.44 13.43
N GLU A 28 6.67 5.66 13.95
CA GLU A 28 6.63 5.89 15.39
C GLU A 28 5.39 5.26 16.03
N GLY A 29 4.28 5.22 15.30
CA GLY A 29 3.07 4.56 15.75
C GLY A 29 3.12 3.04 15.68
N GLY A 30 4.17 2.47 15.11
CA GLY A 30 4.35 1.02 15.01
C GLY A 30 4.03 0.42 13.66
N CYS A 31 3.74 1.22 12.64
CA CYS A 31 3.48 0.71 11.29
C CYS A 31 4.75 0.05 10.73
N LYS A 32 4.59 -1.14 10.14
CA LYS A 32 5.71 -1.94 9.61
C LYS A 32 5.74 -2.02 8.11
N TRP A 33 4.98 -1.19 7.42
CA TRP A 33 4.90 -1.23 5.97
C TRP A 33 4.64 0.17 5.42
N ILE A 34 5.66 0.75 4.80
CA ILE A 34 5.59 2.10 4.24
C ILE A 34 5.65 2.02 2.71
N GLN A 35 4.73 2.70 2.05
CA GLN A 35 4.82 2.94 0.63
C GLN A 35 5.19 4.42 0.44
N LEU A 36 6.38 4.67 -0.07
CA LEU A 36 6.82 6.04 -0.36
C LEU A 36 6.23 6.47 -1.69
N ARG A 37 5.24 7.33 -1.63
CA ARG A 37 4.56 7.91 -2.79
C ARG A 37 4.71 9.42 -2.72
N MET A 38 5.40 9.97 -3.73
CA MET A 38 5.64 11.41 -3.84
C MET A 38 5.19 11.85 -5.21
N LYS A 39 3.88 12.01 -5.36
CA LYS A 39 3.25 12.34 -6.64
C LYS A 39 3.84 13.61 -7.22
N GLU A 40 4.24 13.54 -8.49
CA GLU A 40 4.78 14.67 -9.26
C GLU A 40 6.13 15.21 -8.75
N ALA A 41 6.76 14.55 -7.78
CA ALA A 41 8.09 14.95 -7.34
C ALA A 41 9.16 14.43 -8.29
N PRO A 42 10.25 15.19 -8.51
CA PRO A 42 11.37 14.69 -9.30
C PRO A 42 12.03 13.49 -8.65
N CYS A 43 12.63 12.63 -9.47
CA CYS A 43 13.27 11.40 -8.98
C CYS A 43 14.31 11.67 -7.91
N GLU A 44 15.07 12.77 -8.05
CA GLU A 44 16.09 13.15 -7.06
C GLU A 44 15.51 13.41 -5.67
N GLU A 45 14.30 13.99 -5.61
CA GLU A 45 13.63 14.23 -4.32
C GLU A 45 13.15 12.93 -3.71
N VAL A 46 12.62 12.03 -4.53
CA VAL A 46 12.20 10.71 -4.08
C VAL A 46 13.39 9.94 -3.53
N GLU A 47 14.50 9.97 -4.26
CA GLU A 47 15.73 9.31 -3.82
C GLU A 47 16.21 9.86 -2.48
N ALA A 48 16.21 11.19 -2.29
CA ALA A 48 16.65 11.81 -1.05
C ALA A 48 15.80 11.33 0.14
N VAL A 49 14.49 11.29 -0.02
CA VAL A 49 13.59 10.84 1.06
C VAL A 49 13.77 9.34 1.29
N ALA A 50 13.87 8.54 0.23
CA ALA A 50 14.08 7.10 0.34
C ALA A 50 15.37 6.76 1.10
N LEU A 51 16.44 7.51 0.84
CA LEU A 51 17.72 7.32 1.54
C LEU A 51 17.62 7.63 3.02
N GLN A 52 16.77 8.59 3.41
CA GLN A 52 16.51 8.87 4.82
C GLN A 52 15.64 7.82 5.47
N LEU A 53 14.65 7.28 4.74
CA LEU A 53 13.71 6.29 5.28
C LEU A 53 14.30 4.90 5.37
N LYS A 54 15.18 4.54 4.45
CA LYS A 54 15.72 3.16 4.39
C LYS A 54 16.33 2.69 5.72
N PRO A 55 17.26 3.44 6.35
CA PRO A 55 17.82 2.99 7.64
C PRO A 55 16.79 2.97 8.76
N LEU A 56 15.83 3.89 8.76
CA LEU A 56 14.79 3.92 9.77
C LEU A 56 13.86 2.71 9.65
N CYS A 57 13.49 2.35 8.43
CA CYS A 57 12.67 1.17 8.19
C CYS A 57 13.41 -0.10 8.57
N LYS A 58 14.71 -0.17 8.27
CA LYS A 58 15.53 -1.31 8.66
C LYS A 58 15.60 -1.47 10.17
N GLU A 59 15.85 -0.37 10.87
CA GLU A 59 15.92 -0.36 12.33
C GLU A 59 14.61 -0.84 12.96
N LYS A 60 13.49 -0.40 12.40
CA LYS A 60 12.15 -0.75 12.91
C LYS A 60 11.59 -2.03 12.29
N GLU A 61 12.37 -2.72 11.47
CA GLU A 61 11.95 -3.93 10.77
C GLU A 61 10.68 -3.71 9.94
N ALA A 62 10.61 -2.55 9.28
CA ALA A 62 9.49 -2.18 8.42
C ALA A 62 9.85 -2.37 6.95
N ILE A 63 8.85 -2.72 6.16
CA ILE A 63 8.96 -2.85 4.70
C ILE A 63 8.91 -1.44 4.10
N LEU A 64 9.81 -1.15 3.15
CA LEU A 64 9.80 0.09 2.40
C LEU A 64 9.62 -0.21 0.91
N LEU A 65 8.50 0.23 0.34
CA LEU A 65 8.24 0.16 -1.09
C LEU A 65 8.25 1.56 -1.68
N LEU A 66 8.66 1.67 -2.94
CA LEU A 66 8.54 2.92 -3.69
C LEU A 66 7.33 2.82 -4.61
N ASP A 67 6.57 3.90 -4.70
CA ASP A 67 5.49 3.99 -5.67
C ASP A 67 6.12 4.29 -7.03
N ASP A 68 6.07 3.32 -7.89
CA ASP A 68 6.43 3.20 -9.30
C ASP A 68 7.92 3.41 -9.72
N HIS A 69 8.80 3.85 -8.88
CA HIS A 69 10.21 4.07 -9.27
C HIS A 69 11.03 2.77 -9.26
N VAL A 70 10.83 1.94 -10.29
CA VAL A 70 11.42 0.59 -10.34
C VAL A 70 12.95 0.61 -10.36
N GLU A 71 13.55 1.43 -11.24
CA GLU A 71 15.01 1.49 -11.33
C GLU A 71 15.64 2.05 -10.07
N LEU A 72 14.99 3.03 -9.46
CA LEU A 72 15.44 3.60 -8.19
C LEU A 72 15.37 2.57 -7.08
N ALA A 73 14.29 1.79 -7.03
CA ALA A 73 14.14 0.72 -6.05
C ALA A 73 15.29 -0.28 -6.14
N LYS A 74 15.67 -0.66 -7.35
CA LYS A 74 16.79 -1.57 -7.58
C LYS A 74 18.10 -0.94 -7.12
N LYS A 75 18.34 0.31 -7.50
CA LYS A 75 19.57 1.05 -7.13
C LYS A 75 19.73 1.15 -5.63
N LEU A 76 18.66 1.50 -4.92
CA LEU A 76 18.69 1.73 -3.47
C LEU A 76 18.53 0.45 -2.66
N GLU A 77 18.16 -0.66 -3.31
CA GLU A 77 17.92 -1.92 -2.64
C GLU A 77 16.88 -1.81 -1.51
N VAL A 78 15.78 -1.08 -1.79
CA VAL A 78 14.62 -1.09 -0.91
C VAL A 78 13.88 -2.42 -1.08
N ASP A 79 12.78 -2.62 -0.37
CA ASP A 79 12.12 -3.93 -0.37
C ASP A 79 11.32 -4.21 -1.64
N GLY A 80 10.89 -3.17 -2.35
CA GLY A 80 10.16 -3.37 -3.60
C GLY A 80 9.45 -2.12 -4.08
N VAL A 81 8.43 -2.35 -4.92
CA VAL A 81 7.66 -1.28 -5.55
C VAL A 81 6.17 -1.57 -5.50
N HIS A 82 5.39 -0.52 -5.63
CA HIS A 82 3.96 -0.60 -5.90
C HIS A 82 3.67 0.04 -7.25
N LEU A 83 2.98 -0.68 -8.14
CA LEU A 83 2.74 -0.23 -9.50
C LEU A 83 1.26 -0.02 -9.76
N GLY A 84 0.92 1.18 -10.23
CA GLY A 84 -0.41 1.49 -10.69
C GLY A 84 -0.64 0.95 -12.10
N LYS A 85 -1.88 1.03 -12.57
CA LYS A 85 -2.28 0.46 -13.86
C LYS A 85 -1.62 1.13 -15.06
N LYS A 86 -1.12 2.36 -14.89
CA LYS A 86 -0.46 3.13 -15.95
C LYS A 86 1.05 3.16 -15.81
N ASP A 87 1.58 2.50 -14.79
CA ASP A 87 3.02 2.43 -14.55
C ASP A 87 3.65 1.29 -15.33
N MET A 88 4.94 1.02 -15.07
CA MET A 88 5.61 -0.11 -15.71
C MET A 88 4.80 -1.40 -15.47
N PRO A 89 4.60 -2.23 -16.51
CA PRO A 89 3.92 -3.51 -16.31
C PRO A 89 4.65 -4.39 -15.27
N ILE A 90 3.87 -5.12 -14.49
CA ILE A 90 4.42 -5.94 -13.40
C ILE A 90 5.44 -6.97 -13.89
N ASP A 91 5.17 -7.63 -15.00
CA ASP A 91 6.10 -8.62 -15.57
C ASP A 91 7.43 -7.99 -15.98
N GLN A 92 7.39 -6.78 -16.54
CA GLN A 92 8.61 -6.04 -16.89
C GLN A 92 9.40 -5.66 -15.64
N ALA A 93 8.71 -5.18 -14.61
CA ALA A 93 9.34 -4.85 -13.34
C ALA A 93 9.98 -6.10 -12.71
N ARG A 94 9.30 -7.24 -12.79
CA ARG A 94 9.83 -8.49 -12.26
C ARG A 94 11.11 -8.91 -12.97
N GLN A 95 11.20 -8.71 -14.27
CA GLN A 95 12.42 -8.98 -15.02
C GLN A 95 13.58 -8.10 -14.57
N LEU A 96 13.30 -6.82 -14.30
CA LEU A 96 14.33 -5.88 -13.85
C LEU A 96 14.77 -6.12 -12.42
N LEU A 97 13.84 -6.42 -11.54
CA LEU A 97 14.09 -6.52 -10.10
C LEU A 97 14.47 -7.92 -9.63
N GLY A 98 13.95 -8.96 -10.29
CA GLY A 98 14.14 -10.34 -9.84
C GLY A 98 13.15 -10.74 -8.77
N GLU A 99 13.33 -11.94 -8.24
CA GLU A 99 12.35 -12.56 -7.33
C GLU A 99 12.44 -12.06 -5.88
N ALA A 100 13.55 -11.43 -5.51
CA ALA A 100 13.74 -10.98 -4.13
C ALA A 100 12.97 -9.71 -3.77
N PHE A 101 12.55 -8.95 -4.76
CA PHE A 101 11.81 -7.70 -4.54
C PHE A 101 10.31 -7.96 -4.46
N ILE A 102 9.64 -7.20 -3.61
CA ILE A 102 8.17 -7.22 -3.51
C ILE A 102 7.62 -6.34 -4.64
N ILE A 103 6.66 -6.86 -5.39
CA ILE A 103 5.96 -6.08 -6.41
C ILE A 103 4.47 -6.13 -6.11
N GLY A 104 3.89 -4.98 -5.78
CA GLY A 104 2.45 -4.84 -5.59
C GLY A 104 1.80 -4.21 -6.80
N GLY A 105 0.55 -4.53 -7.05
CA GLY A 105 -0.20 -3.96 -8.16
C GLY A 105 -1.55 -3.42 -7.74
N THR A 106 -1.98 -2.34 -8.38
CA THR A 106 -3.30 -1.75 -8.18
C THR A 106 -4.33 -2.52 -9.03
N ALA A 107 -5.40 -2.96 -8.41
CA ALA A 107 -6.50 -3.63 -9.10
C ALA A 107 -7.83 -3.00 -8.70
N ASN A 108 -8.73 -2.86 -9.66
CA ASN A 108 -10.08 -2.35 -9.44
C ASN A 108 -11.14 -3.41 -9.77
N THR A 109 -10.78 -4.43 -10.54
CA THR A 109 -11.67 -5.48 -11.01
C THR A 109 -11.03 -6.85 -10.85
N PHE A 110 -11.83 -7.90 -10.95
CA PHE A 110 -11.29 -9.25 -10.94
C PHE A 110 -10.37 -9.51 -12.14
N GLU A 111 -10.68 -8.91 -13.29
CA GLU A 111 -9.82 -9.02 -14.49
C GLU A 111 -8.42 -8.46 -14.21
N ASP A 112 -8.34 -7.33 -13.51
CA ASP A 112 -7.06 -6.77 -13.08
C ASP A 112 -6.31 -7.76 -12.18
N VAL A 113 -7.03 -8.40 -11.25
CA VAL A 113 -6.44 -9.38 -10.34
C VAL A 113 -5.80 -10.53 -11.11
N VAL A 114 -6.52 -11.09 -12.08
CA VAL A 114 -6.03 -12.20 -12.90
C VAL A 114 -4.77 -11.78 -13.66
N GLN A 115 -4.80 -10.61 -14.27
CA GLN A 115 -3.67 -10.09 -15.04
C GLN A 115 -2.44 -9.91 -14.16
N HIS A 116 -2.60 -9.31 -12.99
CA HIS A 116 -1.48 -9.08 -12.06
C HIS A 116 -0.94 -10.40 -11.49
N TYR A 117 -1.82 -11.33 -11.18
CA TYR A 117 -1.41 -12.65 -10.71
C TYR A 117 -0.52 -13.35 -11.75
N ARG A 118 -0.95 -13.35 -13.00
CA ARG A 118 -0.19 -13.96 -14.10
C ARG A 118 1.13 -13.24 -14.35
N ALA A 119 1.18 -11.94 -14.10
CA ALA A 119 2.38 -11.14 -14.29
C ALA A 119 3.40 -11.28 -13.16
N GLY A 120 3.02 -11.90 -12.03
CA GLY A 120 3.94 -12.17 -10.93
C GLY A 120 3.88 -11.19 -9.77
N ALA A 121 2.72 -10.54 -9.54
CA ALA A 121 2.54 -9.67 -8.39
C ALA A 121 2.62 -10.46 -7.08
N ASP A 122 3.15 -9.82 -6.04
CA ASP A 122 3.25 -10.41 -4.70
C ASP A 122 2.06 -10.06 -3.81
N TYR A 123 1.42 -8.93 -4.07
CA TYR A 123 0.20 -8.50 -3.39
C TYR A 123 -0.57 -7.54 -4.27
N LEU A 124 -1.81 -7.28 -3.89
CA LEU A 124 -2.69 -6.37 -4.63
C LEU A 124 -3.25 -5.30 -3.70
N GLY A 125 -3.23 -4.06 -4.19
CA GLY A 125 -3.98 -2.97 -3.57
C GLY A 125 -5.29 -2.83 -4.34
N ILE A 126 -6.39 -3.20 -3.72
CA ILE A 126 -7.70 -3.24 -4.38
C ILE A 126 -8.59 -2.12 -3.85
N GLY A 127 -9.10 -1.32 -4.75
CA GLY A 127 -9.96 -0.18 -4.42
C GLY A 127 -10.57 0.45 -5.66
N PRO A 128 -11.17 1.63 -5.52
CA PRO A 128 -11.36 2.34 -4.25
C PRO A 128 -12.52 1.77 -3.42
N PHE A 129 -12.37 1.79 -2.11
CA PHE A 129 -13.47 1.39 -1.23
C PHE A 129 -14.59 2.42 -1.29
N ARG A 130 -14.23 3.72 -1.23
CA ARG A 130 -15.15 4.84 -1.23
C ARG A 130 -14.63 5.92 -2.17
N PHE A 131 -15.50 6.72 -2.73
CA PHE A 131 -15.10 7.87 -3.54
C PHE A 131 -14.24 8.83 -2.71
N THR A 132 -13.14 9.33 -3.32
CA THR A 132 -12.30 10.36 -2.69
C THR A 132 -12.06 11.48 -3.68
N THR A 133 -11.91 12.71 -3.16
CA THR A 133 -11.59 13.88 -3.98
C THR A 133 -10.09 13.99 -4.27
N THR A 134 -9.25 13.22 -3.57
CA THR A 134 -7.80 13.28 -3.72
C THR A 134 -7.26 12.52 -4.94
N LYS A 135 -8.05 11.60 -5.47
CA LYS A 135 -7.69 10.89 -6.71
C LYS A 135 -8.67 11.26 -7.80
N LYS A 136 -8.13 11.64 -8.95
CA LYS A 136 -8.93 11.93 -10.15
C LYS A 136 -9.33 10.66 -10.91
N ASN A 137 -9.13 9.52 -10.30
CA ASN A 137 -9.47 8.25 -10.92
C ASN A 137 -10.96 8.00 -10.83
N LEU A 138 -11.58 7.72 -11.96
CA LEU A 138 -13.02 7.49 -12.07
C LEU A 138 -13.40 6.03 -11.97
N SER A 139 -12.55 5.17 -11.37
CA SER A 139 -12.88 3.76 -11.16
C SER A 139 -14.11 3.64 -10.28
N PRO A 140 -15.01 2.69 -10.59
CA PRO A 140 -16.19 2.47 -9.76
C PRO A 140 -15.84 2.14 -8.32
N VAL A 141 -16.62 2.66 -7.38
CA VAL A 141 -16.46 2.39 -5.96
C VAL A 141 -16.83 0.94 -5.68
N LEU A 142 -15.99 0.22 -4.95
CA LEU A 142 -16.23 -1.20 -4.64
C LEU A 142 -17.14 -1.41 -3.45
N GLY A 143 -16.93 -0.69 -2.36
CA GLY A 143 -17.66 -0.94 -1.13
C GLY A 143 -17.40 -2.35 -0.59
N LEU A 144 -18.13 -2.74 0.45
CA LEU A 144 -17.97 -4.07 1.05
C LEU A 144 -18.36 -5.18 0.08
N GLU A 145 -19.41 -4.96 -0.70
CA GLU A 145 -19.90 -5.94 -1.66
C GLU A 145 -18.89 -6.21 -2.77
N GLY A 146 -18.20 -5.16 -3.21
CA GLY A 146 -17.19 -5.30 -4.25
C GLY A 146 -16.01 -6.16 -3.81
N TYR A 147 -15.55 -5.98 -2.57
CA TYR A 147 -14.48 -6.83 -2.03
C TYR A 147 -14.94 -8.28 -1.89
N ALA A 148 -16.13 -8.49 -1.34
CA ALA A 148 -16.66 -9.84 -1.18
C ALA A 148 -16.75 -10.56 -2.53
N ALA A 149 -17.20 -9.87 -3.57
CA ALA A 149 -17.33 -10.44 -4.91
C ALA A 149 -15.96 -10.81 -5.50
N ILE A 150 -15.00 -9.88 -5.43
CA ILE A 150 -13.65 -10.13 -5.98
C ILE A 150 -12.97 -11.28 -5.24
N LEU A 151 -13.04 -11.28 -3.91
CA LEU A 151 -12.41 -12.34 -3.11
C LEU A 151 -13.04 -13.70 -3.37
N SER A 152 -14.35 -13.75 -3.58
CA SER A 152 -15.04 -14.99 -3.94
C SER A 152 -14.55 -15.52 -5.29
N GLN A 153 -14.41 -14.64 -6.27
CA GLN A 153 -13.90 -15.02 -7.59
C GLN A 153 -12.44 -15.49 -7.51
N MET A 154 -11.62 -14.83 -6.68
CA MET A 154 -10.24 -15.25 -6.46
C MET A 154 -10.18 -16.66 -5.89
N LYS A 155 -11.03 -16.95 -4.90
CA LYS A 155 -11.09 -18.27 -4.28
C LYS A 155 -11.48 -19.34 -5.30
N GLU A 156 -12.48 -19.08 -6.11
CA GLU A 156 -12.93 -20.01 -7.15
C GLU A 156 -11.82 -20.27 -8.19
N ALA A 157 -11.00 -19.25 -8.49
CA ALA A 157 -9.91 -19.35 -9.45
C ALA A 157 -8.61 -19.85 -8.83
N ASN A 158 -8.59 -20.16 -7.53
CA ASN A 158 -7.38 -20.57 -6.79
C ASN A 158 -6.27 -19.54 -6.86
N ILE A 159 -6.63 -18.26 -6.86
CA ILE A 159 -5.65 -17.18 -6.81
C ILE A 159 -5.46 -16.78 -5.34
N GLU A 160 -4.24 -17.04 -4.84
CA GLU A 160 -3.87 -16.75 -3.46
C GLU A 160 -2.84 -15.62 -3.42
N LEU A 161 -3.31 -14.38 -3.40
CA LEU A 161 -2.47 -13.20 -3.22
C LEU A 161 -2.99 -12.41 -2.03
N PRO A 162 -2.10 -11.86 -1.20
CA PRO A 162 -2.55 -10.90 -0.18
C PRO A 162 -3.23 -9.71 -0.82
N VAL A 163 -4.35 -9.30 -0.24
CA VAL A 163 -5.14 -8.16 -0.72
C VAL A 163 -5.17 -7.09 0.37
N VAL A 164 -4.83 -5.89 -0.03
CA VAL A 164 -4.89 -4.70 0.82
C VAL A 164 -5.98 -3.79 0.28
N ALA A 165 -6.95 -3.46 1.11
CA ALA A 165 -8.03 -2.55 0.70
C ALA A 165 -7.55 -1.11 0.79
N ILE A 166 -7.92 -0.29 -0.20
CA ILE A 166 -7.46 1.09 -0.31
C ILE A 166 -8.57 2.00 -0.83
N GLY A 167 -8.50 3.27 -0.47
CA GLY A 167 -9.30 4.32 -1.08
C GLY A 167 -10.49 4.76 -0.23
N GLY A 168 -10.35 5.91 0.45
CA GLY A 168 -11.43 6.52 1.20
C GLY A 168 -11.83 5.77 2.46
N ILE A 169 -10.90 5.04 3.08
CA ILE A 169 -11.19 4.22 4.26
C ILE A 169 -10.97 5.05 5.53
N THR A 170 -11.97 5.03 6.43
CA THR A 170 -11.87 5.63 7.75
C THR A 170 -11.68 4.54 8.80
N CYS A 171 -11.35 4.94 10.03
CA CYS A 171 -11.17 3.99 11.13
C CYS A 171 -12.43 3.14 11.37
N GLU A 172 -13.60 3.75 11.25
CA GLU A 172 -14.87 3.06 11.47
C GLU A 172 -15.14 1.98 10.44
N ASP A 173 -14.56 2.11 9.25
CA ASP A 173 -14.76 1.14 8.16
C ASP A 173 -13.95 -0.14 8.34
N ILE A 174 -12.86 -0.07 9.10
CA ILE A 174 -11.83 -1.13 9.11
C ILE A 174 -12.38 -2.49 9.54
N PRO A 175 -13.14 -2.62 10.64
CA PRO A 175 -13.63 -3.94 11.02
C PRO A 175 -14.47 -4.62 9.95
N ALA A 176 -15.41 -3.89 9.34
CA ALA A 176 -16.28 -4.45 8.32
C ALA A 176 -15.50 -4.84 7.05
N ILE A 177 -14.50 -4.02 6.68
CA ILE A 177 -13.67 -4.33 5.51
C ILE A 177 -12.88 -5.63 5.75
N LEU A 178 -12.29 -5.78 6.93
CA LEU A 178 -11.52 -6.99 7.25
C LEU A 178 -12.41 -8.23 7.31
N GLU A 179 -13.67 -8.08 7.69
CA GLU A 179 -14.63 -9.19 7.67
C GLU A 179 -14.91 -9.72 6.26
N THR A 180 -14.68 -8.90 5.22
CA THR A 180 -14.82 -9.38 3.83
C THR A 180 -13.78 -10.42 3.46
N GLY A 181 -12.67 -10.50 4.21
CA GLY A 181 -11.59 -11.44 3.96
C GLY A 181 -10.32 -10.81 3.40
N VAL A 182 -10.27 -9.48 3.21
CA VAL A 182 -9.03 -8.83 2.80
C VAL A 182 -7.97 -9.00 3.90
N ASN A 183 -6.70 -9.01 3.49
CA ASN A 183 -5.59 -9.29 4.40
C ASN A 183 -5.11 -8.05 5.16
N GLY A 184 -5.37 -6.87 4.64
CA GLY A 184 -4.92 -5.63 5.28
C GLY A 184 -5.56 -4.40 4.69
N ILE A 185 -5.11 -3.26 5.21
CA ILE A 185 -5.66 -1.93 4.90
C ILE A 185 -4.50 -1.01 4.52
N ALA A 186 -4.68 -0.19 3.50
CA ALA A 186 -3.75 0.88 3.18
C ALA A 186 -4.40 2.22 3.52
N LEU A 187 -3.69 3.05 4.26
CA LEU A 187 -4.18 4.34 4.72
C LEU A 187 -3.16 5.45 4.46
N SER A 188 -3.66 6.66 4.33
CA SER A 188 -2.85 7.87 4.25
C SER A 188 -3.56 8.99 5.00
N GLY A 189 -4.53 9.64 4.36
CA GLY A 189 -5.24 10.80 4.93
C GLY A 189 -5.90 10.53 6.28
N THR A 190 -6.47 9.37 6.47
CA THR A 190 -7.13 9.00 7.73
C THR A 190 -6.18 9.14 8.91
N ILE A 191 -4.92 8.73 8.74
CA ILE A 191 -3.90 8.86 9.78
C ILE A 191 -3.43 10.31 9.88
N LEU A 192 -3.15 10.97 8.76
CA LEU A 192 -2.56 12.30 8.76
C LEU A 192 -3.53 13.39 9.20
N ARG A 193 -4.85 13.18 9.07
CA ARG A 193 -5.84 14.15 9.54
C ARG A 193 -6.09 14.04 11.05
N ALA A 194 -5.62 13.00 11.69
CA ALA A 194 -5.74 12.87 13.12
C ALA A 194 -4.90 13.92 13.83
N GLU A 195 -5.29 14.30 15.03
CA GLU A 195 -4.56 15.28 15.82
C GLU A 195 -3.13 14.80 16.11
N ASP A 196 -2.99 13.50 16.40
CA ASP A 196 -1.69 12.85 16.64
C ASP A 196 -1.61 11.61 15.74
N PRO A 197 -0.97 11.73 14.55
CA PRO A 197 -0.91 10.61 13.61
C PRO A 197 -0.21 9.36 14.14
N ALA A 198 0.82 9.51 14.99
CA ALA A 198 1.48 8.34 15.58
C ALA A 198 0.54 7.61 16.53
N ALA A 199 -0.21 8.34 17.35
CA ALA A 199 -1.19 7.75 18.26
C ALA A 199 -2.33 7.10 17.49
N GLU A 200 -2.79 7.72 16.39
CA GLU A 200 -3.83 7.15 15.55
C GLU A 200 -3.37 5.84 14.89
N THR A 201 -2.14 5.80 14.41
CA THR A 201 -1.54 4.60 13.85
C THR A 201 -1.51 3.47 14.88
N ARG A 202 -1.08 3.79 16.12
CA ARG A 202 -1.01 2.82 17.20
C ARG A 202 -2.41 2.28 17.55
N LYS A 203 -3.39 3.16 17.59
CA LYS A 203 -4.78 2.80 17.84
C LYS A 203 -5.29 1.80 16.79
N ILE A 204 -5.01 2.07 15.52
CA ILE A 204 -5.43 1.19 14.41
C ILE A 204 -4.76 -0.17 14.52
N LEU A 205 -3.46 -0.19 14.81
CA LEU A 205 -2.71 -1.45 14.94
C LEU A 205 -3.18 -2.29 16.13
N ASN A 206 -3.75 -1.66 17.14
CA ASN A 206 -4.26 -2.36 18.32
C ASN A 206 -5.70 -2.84 18.18
N MET A 207 -6.34 -2.59 17.05
CA MET A 207 -7.66 -3.15 16.77
C MET A 207 -7.56 -4.67 16.65
N LYS A 208 -8.42 -5.42 17.34
CA LYS A 208 -8.38 -6.89 17.34
C LYS A 208 -8.45 -7.51 15.97
N CYS A 209 -9.16 -6.88 15.05
CA CYS A 209 -9.34 -7.39 13.70
C CYS A 209 -8.07 -7.30 12.85
N ILE A 210 -7.08 -6.48 13.25
CA ILE A 210 -5.82 -6.32 12.52
C ILE A 210 -4.70 -7.20 13.11
N ILE A 211 -4.76 -7.46 14.43
CA ILE A 211 -3.70 -8.15 15.16
C ILE A 211 -3.61 -9.66 14.84
N LYS A 212 -4.66 -10.21 14.30
CA LYS A 212 -4.71 -11.65 14.00
C LYS A 212 -3.66 -12.09 13.00
#